data_65d2cb2e426804b5d22dc531b2915768
#
_entry.id   65d2cb2e426804b5d22dc531b2915768
#
_cell.length_a   1.000
_cell.length_b   1.000
_cell.length_c   1.000
_cell.angle_alpha   90.00
_cell.angle_beta   90.00
_cell.angle_gamma   90.00
#
_symmetry.space_group_name_H-M   'P 1'
#
loop_
_entity.id
_entity.type
_entity.pdbx_description
1 polymer ?
#
loop_
_entity_poly.entity_id
_entity_poly.type
_entity_poly.pdbx_seq_one_letter_code
_entity_poly.pdbx_strand_id
1 'polypeptide(L)'
;MAEQILQIENVDPKELHGPNDKHLDLVKSMFPKLKIIARGDFVKVMGDEEEMDYFISRYETLIMQLERFGKLDAKTIEDVMMASTDTELQQKMSESDVLVFGRSGVPIKAITANQKRMVTSSEQKDLIFAIGPAGTGKTYTAVALAVRALKAKQVRRIILTRPAVEADEHLGFLPGDLKDKLDPYLQPLYDALRDMIPSTKLEGYLEDHTIEIAPLAFMRGRTLDHAFVILDEAQNATRSQLKMFLTRMGRSAKFIVTGDITQIDLPPKTPSGLPQAMEVLKDVKGIEFIYLDDKDVVRHKLVTDIINAYKRHHEEDEDGRDASHASTDTEQQSNENIQ
;
A
#
# COMPACT_ATOMS: atom_id res chain seq x y z
N MET A 1 -29.66 -39.21 4.57
CA MET A 1 -28.78 -38.09 4.89
C MET A 1 -27.89 -37.89 3.69
N ALA A 2 -27.95 -36.73 3.11
CA ALA A 2 -27.07 -36.38 2.01
C ALA A 2 -25.65 -36.16 2.57
N GLU A 3 -24.64 -36.42 1.75
CA GLU A 3 -23.25 -36.14 2.08
C GLU A 3 -22.55 -35.45 0.91
N GLN A 4 -21.67 -34.47 1.20
CA GLN A 4 -20.84 -33.79 0.23
C GLN A 4 -19.39 -33.75 0.75
N ILE A 5 -18.43 -33.77 -0.17
CA ILE A 5 -17.01 -33.69 0.13
C ILE A 5 -16.45 -32.48 -0.60
N LEU A 6 -15.90 -31.55 0.15
CA LEU A 6 -15.18 -30.39 -0.35
C LEU A 6 -13.68 -30.66 -0.30
N GLN A 7 -12.97 -30.35 -1.37
CA GLN A 7 -11.52 -30.39 -1.43
C GLN A 7 -10.96 -28.98 -1.19
N ILE A 8 -10.01 -28.87 -0.26
CA ILE A 8 -9.31 -27.62 0.02
C ILE A 8 -8.14 -27.50 -0.96
N GLU A 9 -8.21 -26.51 -1.84
CA GLU A 9 -7.18 -26.24 -2.83
C GLU A 9 -6.53 -24.86 -2.55
N ASN A 10 -5.26 -24.69 -2.94
CA ASN A 10 -4.51 -23.43 -2.88
C ASN A 10 -4.21 -22.82 -1.51
N VAL A 11 -4.68 -23.39 -0.41
CA VAL A 11 -4.39 -22.93 0.95
C VAL A 11 -3.92 -24.09 1.84
N ASP A 12 -3.14 -23.79 2.89
CA ASP A 12 -2.77 -24.82 3.88
C ASP A 12 -3.97 -25.09 4.79
N PRO A 13 -4.47 -26.34 4.86
CA PRO A 13 -5.59 -26.72 5.76
C PRO A 13 -5.34 -26.36 7.22
N LYS A 14 -4.08 -26.37 7.67
CA LYS A 14 -3.72 -25.96 9.03
C LYS A 14 -3.93 -24.48 9.29
N GLU A 15 -3.71 -23.64 8.31
CA GLU A 15 -3.98 -22.20 8.40
C GLU A 15 -5.49 -21.93 8.36
N LEU A 16 -6.24 -22.70 7.55
CA LEU A 16 -7.70 -22.59 7.46
C LEU A 16 -8.38 -23.04 8.77
N HIS A 17 -7.98 -24.18 9.30
CA HIS A 17 -8.55 -24.73 10.55
C HIS A 17 -8.04 -24.03 11.81
N GLY A 18 -6.92 -23.29 11.70
CA GLY A 18 -6.31 -22.55 12.77
C GLY A 18 -5.54 -23.42 13.79
N PRO A 19 -4.83 -22.78 14.73
CA PRO A 19 -4.06 -23.51 15.75
C PRO A 19 -4.98 -24.40 16.59
N ASN A 20 -4.66 -25.70 16.66
CA ASN A 20 -5.45 -26.72 17.38
C ASN A 20 -6.92 -26.76 16.92
N ASP A 21 -7.18 -26.60 15.62
CA ASP A 21 -8.50 -26.63 15.00
C ASP A 21 -9.50 -25.58 15.54
N LYS A 22 -9.02 -24.50 16.18
CA LYS A 22 -9.88 -23.47 16.79
C LYS A 22 -10.85 -22.81 15.80
N HIS A 23 -10.43 -22.58 14.57
CA HIS A 23 -11.29 -22.01 13.51
C HIS A 23 -12.35 -23.04 13.08
N LEU A 24 -11.93 -24.29 12.91
CA LEU A 24 -12.83 -25.38 12.55
C LEU A 24 -13.88 -25.63 13.64
N ASP A 25 -13.49 -25.58 14.91
CA ASP A 25 -14.43 -25.75 16.03
C ASP A 25 -15.40 -24.58 16.14
N LEU A 26 -14.95 -23.36 15.88
CA LEU A 26 -15.83 -22.19 15.77
C LEU A 26 -16.86 -22.38 14.66
N VAL A 27 -16.42 -22.79 13.48
CA VAL A 27 -17.30 -23.07 12.32
C VAL A 27 -18.30 -24.18 12.67
N LYS A 28 -17.87 -25.31 13.27
CA LYS A 28 -18.75 -26.39 13.70
C LYS A 28 -19.80 -25.93 14.70
N SER A 29 -19.45 -25.01 15.59
CA SER A 29 -20.38 -24.47 16.58
C SER A 29 -21.56 -23.70 15.99
N MET A 30 -21.33 -23.10 14.79
CA MET A 30 -22.33 -22.33 14.05
C MET A 30 -23.34 -23.23 13.26
N PHE A 31 -22.94 -24.48 12.97
CA PHE A 31 -23.72 -25.43 12.20
C PHE A 31 -24.00 -26.72 13.02
N PRO A 32 -24.75 -26.64 14.13
CA PRO A 32 -24.94 -27.77 15.03
C PRO A 32 -25.74 -28.94 14.43
N LYS A 33 -26.46 -28.70 13.34
CA LYS A 33 -27.21 -29.73 12.63
C LYS A 33 -26.41 -30.48 11.58
N LEU A 34 -25.23 -29.93 11.20
CA LEU A 34 -24.33 -30.56 10.25
C LEU A 34 -23.26 -31.38 10.97
N LYS A 35 -22.95 -32.55 10.44
CA LYS A 35 -21.79 -33.33 10.87
C LYS A 35 -20.63 -33.00 9.94
N ILE A 36 -19.66 -32.20 10.43
CA ILE A 36 -18.50 -31.72 9.68
C ILE A 36 -17.25 -32.48 10.14
N ILE A 37 -16.57 -33.14 9.20
CA ILE A 37 -15.35 -33.93 9.44
C ILE A 37 -14.28 -33.42 8.49
N ALA A 38 -13.22 -32.82 9.02
CA ALA A 38 -12.04 -32.41 8.26
C ALA A 38 -10.92 -33.45 8.41
N ARG A 39 -10.29 -33.86 7.30
CA ARG A 39 -9.11 -34.76 7.28
C ARG A 39 -8.17 -34.35 6.14
N GLY A 40 -7.00 -33.83 6.49
CA GLY A 40 -6.07 -33.30 5.49
C GLY A 40 -6.76 -32.24 4.62
N ASP A 41 -6.73 -32.43 3.32
CA ASP A 41 -7.25 -31.49 2.32
C ASP A 41 -8.76 -31.67 2.05
N PHE A 42 -9.46 -32.52 2.80
CA PHE A 42 -10.86 -32.83 2.57
C PHE A 42 -11.72 -32.46 3.77
N VAL A 43 -12.86 -31.84 3.49
CA VAL A 43 -13.92 -31.58 4.46
C VAL A 43 -15.19 -32.32 3.99
N LYS A 44 -15.59 -33.30 4.79
CA LYS A 44 -16.84 -34.05 4.57
C LYS A 44 -17.94 -33.46 5.42
N VAL A 45 -19.06 -33.14 4.77
CA VAL A 45 -20.24 -32.55 5.40
C VAL A 45 -21.43 -33.49 5.21
N MET A 46 -22.21 -33.72 6.25
CA MET A 46 -23.41 -34.57 6.23
C MET A 46 -24.53 -33.87 6.99
N GLY A 47 -25.73 -33.86 6.40
CA GLY A 47 -26.87 -33.21 7.02
C GLY A 47 -28.05 -33.01 6.07
N ASP A 48 -28.79 -31.92 6.30
CA ASP A 48 -29.83 -31.42 5.41
C ASP A 48 -29.17 -30.76 4.17
N GLU A 49 -29.76 -30.94 2.99
CA GLU A 49 -29.19 -30.54 1.71
C GLU A 49 -29.09 -29.02 1.60
N GLU A 50 -30.10 -28.27 1.97
CA GLU A 50 -30.08 -26.80 1.95
C GLU A 50 -29.03 -26.23 2.91
N GLU A 51 -28.93 -26.80 4.12
CA GLU A 51 -27.98 -26.37 5.13
C GLU A 51 -26.52 -26.72 4.73
N MET A 52 -26.32 -27.85 4.02
CA MET A 52 -25.02 -28.22 3.46
C MET A 52 -24.59 -27.30 2.34
N ASP A 53 -25.47 -27.00 1.38
CA ASP A 53 -25.15 -26.08 0.26
C ASP A 53 -24.80 -24.68 0.78
N TYR A 54 -25.56 -24.19 1.77
CA TYR A 54 -25.27 -22.95 2.44
C TYR A 54 -23.88 -22.97 3.11
N PHE A 55 -23.58 -24.02 3.88
CA PHE A 55 -22.29 -24.22 4.53
C PHE A 55 -21.14 -24.22 3.51
N ILE A 56 -21.27 -25.00 2.43
CA ILE A 56 -20.22 -25.14 1.41
C ILE A 56 -19.91 -23.80 0.77
N SER A 57 -20.93 -23.06 0.33
CA SER A 57 -20.75 -21.71 -0.24
C SER A 57 -19.99 -20.78 0.70
N ARG A 58 -20.29 -20.82 2.01
CA ARG A 58 -19.61 -20.00 3.02
C ARG A 58 -18.19 -20.49 3.29
N TYR A 59 -17.96 -21.79 3.30
CA TYR A 59 -16.65 -22.38 3.53
C TYR A 59 -15.69 -22.12 2.35
N GLU A 60 -16.16 -22.19 1.11
CA GLU A 60 -15.43 -21.78 -0.08
C GLU A 60 -15.04 -20.29 0.00
N THR A 61 -15.94 -19.46 0.52
CA THR A 61 -15.64 -18.04 0.77
C THR A 61 -14.52 -17.85 1.80
N LEU A 62 -14.47 -18.68 2.86
CA LEU A 62 -13.35 -18.65 3.82
C LEU A 62 -12.04 -19.07 3.16
N ILE A 63 -12.06 -20.08 2.28
CA ILE A 63 -10.88 -20.49 1.50
C ILE A 63 -10.38 -19.33 0.65
N MET A 64 -11.26 -18.66 -0.10
CA MET A 64 -10.91 -17.48 -0.89
C MET A 64 -10.37 -16.32 -0.02
N GLN A 65 -10.92 -16.10 1.16
CA GLN A 65 -10.43 -15.10 2.10
C GLN A 65 -9.02 -15.43 2.59
N LEU A 66 -8.77 -16.68 2.95
CA LEU A 66 -7.44 -17.13 3.37
C LEU A 66 -6.43 -17.03 2.22
N GLU A 67 -6.82 -17.42 1.00
CA GLU A 67 -5.98 -17.29 -0.20
C GLU A 67 -5.61 -15.83 -0.47
N ARG A 68 -6.60 -14.92 -0.37
CA ARG A 68 -6.42 -13.50 -0.66
C ARG A 68 -5.61 -12.76 0.42
N PHE A 69 -5.83 -13.08 1.69
CA PHE A 69 -5.27 -12.32 2.81
C PHE A 69 -4.18 -13.07 3.59
N GLY A 70 -4.04 -14.38 3.38
CA GLY A 70 -3.04 -15.23 4.02
C GLY A 70 -3.27 -15.46 5.51
N LYS A 71 -4.42 -15.07 6.07
CA LYS A 71 -4.81 -15.30 7.47
C LYS A 71 -6.31 -15.10 7.65
N LEU A 72 -6.90 -15.86 8.61
CA LEU A 72 -8.25 -15.69 9.10
C LEU A 72 -8.23 -15.30 10.58
N ASP A 73 -9.16 -14.45 11.01
CA ASP A 73 -9.47 -14.22 12.41
C ASP A 73 -10.89 -14.68 12.74
N ALA A 74 -11.20 -14.83 14.03
CA ALA A 74 -12.50 -15.33 14.49
C ALA A 74 -13.65 -14.45 13.99
N LYS A 75 -13.46 -13.12 13.96
CA LYS A 75 -14.48 -12.19 13.49
C LYS A 75 -14.79 -12.36 12.00
N THR A 76 -13.77 -12.51 11.17
CA THR A 76 -13.94 -12.79 9.74
C THR A 76 -14.69 -14.10 9.51
N ILE A 77 -14.39 -15.15 10.31
CA ILE A 77 -15.09 -16.42 10.23
C ILE A 77 -16.56 -16.24 10.59
N GLU A 78 -16.88 -15.55 11.68
CA GLU A 78 -18.24 -15.25 12.11
C GLU A 78 -19.00 -14.44 11.05
N ASP A 79 -18.40 -13.38 10.54
CA ASP A 79 -19.00 -12.50 9.53
C ASP A 79 -19.33 -13.27 8.22
N VAL A 80 -18.43 -14.15 7.78
CA VAL A 80 -18.64 -14.97 6.58
C VAL A 80 -19.69 -16.04 6.79
N MET A 81 -19.62 -16.78 7.91
CA MET A 81 -20.51 -17.91 8.18
C MET A 81 -21.93 -17.50 8.54
N MET A 82 -22.13 -16.30 9.12
CA MET A 82 -23.46 -15.79 9.53
C MET A 82 -24.12 -14.86 8.51
N ALA A 83 -23.48 -14.57 7.36
CA ALA A 83 -24.07 -13.69 6.35
C ALA A 83 -25.35 -14.30 5.76
N SER A 84 -26.50 -13.63 5.95
CA SER A 84 -27.81 -14.15 5.56
C SER A 84 -28.02 -14.21 4.05
N THR A 85 -27.34 -13.36 3.29
CA THR A 85 -27.41 -13.30 1.81
C THR A 85 -26.04 -13.12 1.17
N ASP A 86 -25.92 -13.51 -0.10
CA ASP A 86 -24.67 -13.29 -0.86
C ASP A 86 -24.38 -11.79 -1.05
N THR A 87 -25.42 -10.96 -1.09
CA THR A 87 -25.29 -9.51 -1.13
C THR A 87 -24.72 -8.95 0.16
N GLU A 88 -25.18 -9.41 1.32
CA GLU A 88 -24.59 -9.05 2.63
C GLU A 88 -23.15 -9.54 2.76
N LEU A 89 -22.86 -10.75 2.25
CA LEU A 89 -21.52 -11.30 2.24
C LEU A 89 -20.60 -10.45 1.37
N GLN A 90 -21.03 -10.10 0.15
CA GLN A 90 -20.28 -9.20 -0.73
C GLN A 90 -20.09 -7.80 -0.11
N GLN A 91 -21.10 -7.29 0.59
CA GLN A 91 -21.05 -6.01 1.26
C GLN A 91 -20.12 -6.06 2.48
N LYS A 92 -20.20 -7.09 3.33
CA LYS A 92 -19.26 -7.32 4.45
C LYS A 92 -17.84 -7.63 3.98
N MET A 93 -17.68 -8.32 2.86
CA MET A 93 -16.38 -8.56 2.22
C MET A 93 -15.79 -7.28 1.61
N SER A 94 -16.61 -6.38 1.08
CA SER A 94 -16.18 -5.05 0.62
C SER A 94 -15.94 -4.09 1.79
N GLU A 95 -16.62 -4.28 2.92
CA GLU A 95 -16.40 -3.55 4.17
C GLU A 95 -15.16 -4.03 4.94
N SER A 96 -14.59 -5.20 4.64
CA SER A 96 -13.30 -5.57 5.19
C SER A 96 -12.19 -4.79 4.48
N ASP A 97 -11.97 -3.55 4.92
CA ASP A 97 -10.86 -2.69 4.49
C ASP A 97 -9.47 -3.28 4.78
N VAL A 98 -9.42 -4.55 5.20
CA VAL A 98 -8.18 -5.26 5.52
C VAL A 98 -7.42 -5.58 4.24
N LEU A 99 -6.22 -5.03 4.13
CA LEU A 99 -5.32 -5.27 3.02
C LEU A 99 -4.47 -6.52 3.25
N VAL A 100 -3.86 -6.58 4.42
CA VAL A 100 -3.04 -7.72 4.88
C VAL A 100 -3.12 -7.82 6.40
N PHE A 101 -2.76 -8.98 6.94
CA PHE A 101 -2.46 -9.11 8.37
C PHE A 101 -0.96 -8.93 8.59
N GLY A 102 -0.61 -7.99 9.45
CA GLY A 102 0.75 -7.66 9.82
C GLY A 102 1.31 -8.61 10.89
N ARG A 103 2.44 -8.19 11.49
CA ARG A 103 3.05 -8.90 12.63
C ARG A 103 2.02 -9.08 13.74
N SER A 104 2.08 -10.21 14.42
CA SER A 104 1.16 -10.57 15.51
C SER A 104 -0.33 -10.62 15.11
N GLY A 105 -0.63 -10.63 13.80
CA GLY A 105 -1.98 -10.76 13.29
C GLY A 105 -2.83 -9.49 13.36
N VAL A 106 -2.22 -8.33 13.57
CA VAL A 106 -2.92 -7.05 13.52
C VAL A 106 -3.37 -6.75 12.08
N PRO A 107 -4.65 -6.46 11.83
CA PRO A 107 -5.12 -6.15 10.50
C PRO A 107 -4.64 -4.77 10.03
N ILE A 108 -4.01 -4.73 8.86
CA ILE A 108 -3.63 -3.50 8.17
C ILE A 108 -4.75 -3.17 7.20
N LYS A 109 -5.33 -1.99 7.36
CA LYS A 109 -6.56 -1.56 6.67
C LYS A 109 -6.34 -0.30 5.84
N ALA A 110 -7.13 -0.15 4.77
CA ALA A 110 -7.34 1.15 4.13
C ALA A 110 -8.34 1.94 5.00
N ILE A 111 -7.86 3.00 5.67
CA ILE A 111 -8.64 3.74 6.67
C ILE A 111 -9.42 4.86 6.00
N THR A 112 -8.79 5.61 5.08
CA THR A 112 -9.37 6.79 4.47
C THR A 112 -10.04 6.48 3.12
N ALA A 113 -10.90 7.38 2.66
CA ALA A 113 -11.61 7.23 1.39
C ALA A 113 -10.65 7.11 0.19
N ASN A 114 -9.55 7.90 0.18
CA ASN A 114 -8.58 7.85 -0.91
C ASN A 114 -7.69 6.61 -0.83
N GLN A 115 -7.35 6.11 0.38
CA GLN A 115 -6.70 4.80 0.53
C GLN A 115 -7.59 3.66 0.00
N LYS A 116 -8.91 3.68 0.29
CA LYS A 116 -9.88 2.72 -0.27
C LYS A 116 -9.97 2.82 -1.79
N ARG A 117 -9.90 4.03 -2.33
CA ARG A 117 -9.83 4.25 -3.78
C ARG A 117 -8.55 3.64 -4.38
N MET A 118 -7.39 3.73 -3.69
CA MET A 118 -6.16 3.02 -4.12
C MET A 118 -6.39 1.52 -4.21
N VAL A 119 -7.10 0.93 -3.24
CA VAL A 119 -7.44 -0.50 -3.24
C VAL A 119 -8.25 -0.88 -4.48
N THR A 120 -9.39 -0.21 -4.68
CA THR A 120 -10.30 -0.50 -5.80
C THR A 120 -9.62 -0.28 -7.16
N SER A 121 -8.86 0.81 -7.28
CA SER A 121 -8.13 1.12 -8.51
C SER A 121 -7.02 0.10 -8.79
N SER A 122 -6.35 -0.46 -7.76
CA SER A 122 -5.30 -1.46 -7.95
C SER A 122 -5.80 -2.77 -8.58
N GLU A 123 -7.08 -3.06 -8.44
CA GLU A 123 -7.71 -4.23 -9.05
C GLU A 123 -8.02 -4.01 -10.55
N GLN A 124 -8.28 -2.76 -10.95
CA GLN A 124 -8.76 -2.40 -12.28
C GLN A 124 -7.71 -1.76 -13.19
N LYS A 125 -6.67 -1.17 -12.61
CA LYS A 125 -5.65 -0.40 -13.33
C LYS A 125 -4.28 -1.03 -13.19
N ASP A 126 -3.46 -0.82 -14.19
CA ASP A 126 -2.08 -1.32 -14.20
C ASP A 126 -1.09 -0.30 -13.65
N LEU A 127 -1.42 1.00 -13.71
CA LEU A 127 -0.61 2.08 -13.18
C LEU A 127 -1.46 3.05 -12.35
N ILE A 128 -1.02 3.30 -11.12
CA ILE A 128 -1.64 4.26 -10.21
C ILE A 128 -0.61 5.30 -9.79
N PHE A 129 -1.00 6.55 -9.82
CA PHE A 129 -0.30 7.65 -9.16
C PHE A 129 -1.04 8.02 -7.87
N ALA A 130 -0.40 7.87 -6.73
CA ALA A 130 -0.91 8.26 -5.42
C ALA A 130 -0.15 9.51 -4.95
N ILE A 131 -0.77 10.67 -5.10
CA ILE A 131 -0.16 11.99 -4.90
C ILE A 131 -0.77 12.65 -3.68
N GLY A 132 0.04 13.25 -2.83
CA GLY A 132 -0.47 14.01 -1.67
C GLY A 132 0.58 14.22 -0.59
N PRO A 133 0.24 14.93 0.49
CA PRO A 133 1.18 15.29 1.55
C PRO A 133 1.72 14.09 2.32
N ALA A 134 2.84 14.31 3.00
CA ALA A 134 3.43 13.30 3.89
C ALA A 134 2.47 12.90 5.01
N GLY A 135 2.47 11.61 5.39
CA GLY A 135 1.64 11.08 6.47
C GLY A 135 0.23 10.63 6.07
N THR A 136 -0.13 10.71 4.78
CA THR A 136 -1.41 10.19 4.25
C THR A 136 -1.39 8.67 4.00
N GLY A 137 -0.28 7.99 4.28
CA GLY A 137 -0.15 6.54 4.14
C GLY A 137 0.01 6.03 2.71
N LYS A 138 0.38 6.89 1.74
CA LYS A 138 0.59 6.51 0.33
C LYS A 138 1.48 5.29 0.17
N THR A 139 2.71 5.40 0.64
CA THR A 139 3.73 4.33 0.55
C THR A 139 3.30 3.08 1.31
N TYR A 140 2.80 3.25 2.53
CA TYR A 140 2.37 2.14 3.37
C TYR A 140 1.21 1.36 2.72
N THR A 141 0.20 2.06 2.19
CA THR A 141 -0.92 1.44 1.46
C THR A 141 -0.44 0.76 0.17
N ALA A 142 0.48 1.37 -0.58
CA ALA A 142 1.05 0.77 -1.79
C ALA A 142 1.80 -0.53 -1.47
N VAL A 143 2.62 -0.56 -0.40
CA VAL A 143 3.32 -1.78 0.06
C VAL A 143 2.33 -2.84 0.52
N ALA A 144 1.26 -2.47 1.24
CA ALA A 144 0.23 -3.41 1.64
C ALA A 144 -0.48 -4.06 0.44
N LEU A 145 -0.78 -3.28 -0.60
CA LEU A 145 -1.35 -3.79 -1.86
C LEU A 145 -0.40 -4.74 -2.58
N ALA A 146 0.90 -4.43 -2.61
CA ALA A 146 1.92 -5.30 -3.20
C ALA A 146 2.04 -6.64 -2.45
N VAL A 147 2.08 -6.59 -1.11
CA VAL A 147 2.13 -7.80 -0.26
C VAL A 147 0.86 -8.64 -0.43
N ARG A 148 -0.32 -8.00 -0.52
CA ARG A 148 -1.59 -8.69 -0.82
C ARG A 148 -1.53 -9.41 -2.17
N ALA A 149 -1.07 -8.72 -3.22
CA ALA A 149 -0.97 -9.30 -4.56
C ALA A 149 0.04 -10.45 -4.63
N LEU A 150 1.16 -10.37 -3.89
CA LEU A 150 2.14 -11.45 -3.80
C LEU A 150 1.56 -12.67 -3.07
N LYS A 151 0.89 -12.47 -1.92
CA LYS A 151 0.23 -13.55 -1.16
C LYS A 151 -0.87 -14.22 -1.99
N ALA A 152 -1.63 -13.46 -2.77
CA ALA A 152 -2.67 -13.96 -3.68
C ALA A 152 -2.09 -14.52 -5.01
N LYS A 153 -0.77 -14.64 -5.14
CA LYS A 153 -0.08 -15.13 -6.35
C LYS A 153 -0.45 -14.40 -7.65
N GLN A 154 -1.01 -13.18 -7.55
CA GLN A 154 -1.31 -12.33 -8.70
C GLN A 154 -0.03 -11.82 -9.38
N VAL A 155 1.04 -11.66 -8.59
CA VAL A 155 2.38 -11.32 -9.05
C VAL A 155 3.40 -12.31 -8.47
N ARG A 156 4.55 -12.41 -9.13
CA ARG A 156 5.63 -13.32 -8.71
C ARG A 156 6.66 -12.61 -7.82
N ARG A 157 6.75 -11.29 -7.89
CA ARG A 157 7.75 -10.49 -7.15
C ARG A 157 7.25 -9.09 -6.84
N ILE A 158 7.83 -8.50 -5.82
CA ILE A 158 7.65 -7.09 -5.46
C ILE A 158 8.96 -6.37 -5.72
N ILE A 159 8.90 -5.20 -6.34
CA ILE A 159 10.07 -4.35 -6.56
C ILE A 159 9.74 -2.98 -5.99
N LEU A 160 10.51 -2.58 -4.99
CA LEU A 160 10.40 -1.27 -4.34
C LEU A 160 11.60 -0.42 -4.77
N THR A 161 11.34 0.78 -5.24
CA THR A 161 12.40 1.66 -5.69
C THR A 161 12.13 3.10 -5.26
N ARG A 162 13.20 3.85 -5.07
CA ARG A 162 13.17 5.26 -4.68
C ARG A 162 14.27 6.01 -5.42
N PRO A 163 14.05 7.28 -5.83
CA PRO A 163 15.13 8.12 -6.32
C PRO A 163 16.17 8.32 -5.22
N ALA A 164 17.44 8.20 -5.55
CA ALA A 164 18.51 8.64 -4.66
C ALA A 164 18.68 10.14 -4.85
N VAL A 165 18.32 10.93 -3.86
CA VAL A 165 18.61 12.37 -3.81
C VAL A 165 19.64 12.58 -2.73
N GLU A 166 20.67 13.35 -3.03
CA GLU A 166 21.59 13.85 -2.02
C GLU A 166 20.88 15.00 -1.29
N ALA A 167 20.16 14.68 -0.21
CA ALA A 167 19.67 15.72 0.68
C ALA A 167 20.87 16.23 1.51
N ASP A 168 21.31 17.46 1.31
CA ASP A 168 22.30 18.26 2.05
C ASP A 168 23.59 17.54 2.56
N GLU A 169 23.58 16.24 2.71
CA GLU A 169 24.72 15.39 3.03
C GLU A 169 25.22 14.69 1.76
N HIS A 170 26.37 15.13 1.27
CA HIS A 170 27.00 14.50 0.11
C HIS A 170 27.27 13.02 0.38
N LEU A 171 26.59 12.12 -0.34
CA LEU A 171 26.78 10.66 -0.32
C LEU A 171 28.26 10.24 -0.39
N GLY A 172 29.12 11.12 -0.93
CA GLY A 172 30.58 10.93 -0.98
C GLY A 172 31.27 10.84 0.38
N PHE A 173 30.71 11.41 1.46
CA PHE A 173 31.30 11.41 2.80
C PHE A 173 30.90 10.22 3.67
N LEU A 174 29.91 9.44 3.30
CA LEU A 174 29.53 8.25 4.05
C LEU A 174 30.53 7.10 3.78
N PRO A 175 31.02 6.39 4.81
CA PRO A 175 31.86 5.20 4.64
C PRO A 175 31.02 4.03 4.07
N GLY A 176 31.68 3.12 3.35
CA GLY A 176 31.04 1.93 2.78
C GLY A 176 30.89 1.97 1.26
N ASP A 177 30.35 0.88 0.70
CA ASP A 177 30.05 0.80 -0.72
C ASP A 177 28.77 1.60 -1.07
N LEU A 178 28.42 1.66 -2.35
CA LEU A 178 27.25 2.42 -2.82
C LEU A 178 25.95 1.92 -2.21
N LYS A 179 25.84 0.62 -1.94
CA LYS A 179 24.67 0.00 -1.34
C LYS A 179 24.49 0.44 0.10
N ASP A 180 25.57 0.39 0.90
CA ASP A 180 25.54 0.80 2.30
C ASP A 180 25.15 2.27 2.47
N LYS A 181 25.57 3.12 1.52
CA LYS A 181 25.23 4.55 1.52
C LYS A 181 23.77 4.83 1.17
N LEU A 182 23.14 3.95 0.41
CA LEU A 182 21.75 4.11 -0.04
C LEU A 182 20.73 3.45 0.88
N ASP A 183 21.14 2.46 1.68
CA ASP A 183 20.27 1.72 2.59
C ASP A 183 19.45 2.61 3.55
N PRO A 184 19.99 3.69 4.16
CA PRO A 184 19.22 4.57 5.01
C PRO A 184 18.00 5.21 4.29
N TYR A 185 18.13 5.54 3.02
CA TYR A 185 17.04 6.13 2.23
C TYR A 185 15.95 5.12 1.88
N LEU A 186 16.27 3.83 1.91
CA LEU A 186 15.34 2.72 1.63
C LEU A 186 14.71 2.17 2.91
N GLN A 187 15.18 2.59 4.09
CA GLN A 187 14.72 2.09 5.39
C GLN A 187 13.18 2.17 5.57
N PRO A 188 12.46 3.24 5.16
CA PRO A 188 11.00 3.29 5.30
C PRO A 188 10.28 2.19 4.52
N LEU A 189 10.85 1.71 3.42
CA LEU A 189 10.30 0.60 2.64
C LEU A 189 10.51 -0.74 3.35
N TYR A 190 11.70 -0.93 3.95
CA TYR A 190 11.98 -2.10 4.79
C TYR A 190 11.05 -2.16 6.00
N ASP A 191 10.81 -1.01 6.66
CA ASP A 191 9.96 -0.95 7.85
C ASP A 191 8.51 -1.30 7.50
N ALA A 192 7.98 -0.78 6.40
CA ALA A 192 6.65 -1.14 5.92
C ALA A 192 6.53 -2.65 5.63
N LEU A 193 7.55 -3.26 5.00
CA LEU A 193 7.55 -4.72 4.76
C LEU A 193 7.63 -5.52 6.05
N ARG A 194 8.45 -5.09 7.02
CA ARG A 194 8.59 -5.75 8.33
C ARG A 194 7.30 -5.74 9.13
N ASP A 195 6.46 -4.73 8.97
CA ASP A 195 5.13 -4.69 9.59
C ASP A 195 4.18 -5.73 8.98
N MET A 196 4.35 -6.09 7.70
CA MET A 196 3.41 -6.88 6.90
C MET A 196 3.82 -8.32 6.67
N ILE A 197 5.12 -8.62 6.85
CA ILE A 197 5.69 -9.94 6.57
C ILE A 197 6.52 -10.39 7.78
N PRO A 198 6.36 -11.62 8.28
CA PRO A 198 7.22 -12.17 9.33
C PRO A 198 8.70 -12.12 8.93
N SER A 199 9.59 -11.78 9.87
CA SER A 199 11.01 -11.52 9.59
C SER A 199 11.70 -12.66 8.85
N THR A 200 11.50 -13.90 9.30
CA THR A 200 12.09 -15.08 8.65
C THR A 200 11.65 -15.26 7.19
N LYS A 201 10.39 -14.94 6.89
CA LYS A 201 9.84 -15.03 5.55
C LYS A 201 10.33 -13.87 4.67
N LEU A 202 10.46 -12.68 5.25
CA LEU A 202 10.97 -11.50 4.56
C LEU A 202 12.44 -11.69 4.17
N GLU A 203 13.27 -12.23 5.06
CA GLU A 203 14.66 -12.57 4.77
C GLU A 203 14.78 -13.52 3.56
N GLY A 204 14.01 -14.61 3.54
CA GLY A 204 13.97 -15.53 2.41
C GLY A 204 13.52 -14.85 1.11
N TYR A 205 12.51 -13.98 1.17
CA TYR A 205 12.05 -13.24 -0.01
C TYR A 205 13.07 -12.22 -0.54
N LEU A 206 13.92 -11.67 0.32
CA LEU A 206 15.00 -10.78 -0.08
C LEU A 206 16.18 -11.57 -0.68
N GLU A 207 16.49 -12.74 -0.12
CA GLU A 207 17.56 -13.62 -0.61
C GLU A 207 17.25 -14.22 -1.98
N ASP A 208 16.02 -14.67 -2.21
CA ASP A 208 15.60 -15.27 -3.49
C ASP A 208 15.11 -14.24 -4.53
N HIS A 209 15.19 -12.93 -4.20
CA HIS A 209 14.74 -11.82 -5.02
C HIS A 209 13.23 -11.83 -5.35
N THR A 210 12.40 -12.53 -4.57
CA THR A 210 10.95 -12.40 -4.59
C THR A 210 10.54 -10.97 -4.18
N ILE A 211 11.28 -10.37 -3.24
CA ILE A 211 11.19 -8.96 -2.90
C ILE A 211 12.55 -8.31 -3.16
N GLU A 212 12.56 -7.25 -3.95
CA GLU A 212 13.75 -6.48 -4.26
C GLU A 212 13.54 -5.02 -3.84
N ILE A 213 14.51 -4.44 -3.13
CA ILE A 213 14.54 -3.01 -2.81
C ILE A 213 15.81 -2.44 -3.41
N ALA A 214 15.68 -1.50 -4.32
CA ALA A 214 16.81 -0.95 -5.06
C ALA A 214 16.58 0.50 -5.47
N PRO A 215 17.64 1.31 -5.58
CA PRO A 215 17.56 2.66 -6.13
C PRO A 215 17.00 2.69 -7.55
N LEU A 216 16.31 3.78 -7.90
CA LEU A 216 15.67 3.95 -9.21
C LEU A 216 16.64 3.75 -10.40
N ALA A 217 17.90 4.11 -10.25
CA ALA A 217 18.90 3.95 -11.30
C ALA A 217 19.10 2.49 -11.73
N PHE A 218 18.87 1.51 -10.83
CA PHE A 218 19.01 0.08 -11.10
C PHE A 218 17.86 -0.50 -11.91
N MET A 219 16.82 0.28 -12.18
CA MET A 219 15.70 -0.14 -13.02
C MET A 219 16.03 0.02 -14.53
N ARG A 220 17.11 0.74 -14.87
CA ARG A 220 17.47 0.96 -16.27
C ARG A 220 17.81 -0.34 -17.00
N GLY A 221 17.24 -0.52 -18.22
CA GLY A 221 17.50 -1.69 -19.08
C GLY A 221 16.73 -2.95 -18.68
N ARG A 222 15.96 -2.90 -17.61
CA ARG A 222 15.14 -4.04 -17.15
C ARG A 222 13.75 -4.04 -17.80
N THR A 223 13.12 -5.21 -17.86
CA THR A 223 11.70 -5.39 -18.09
C THR A 223 11.11 -6.07 -16.86
N LEU A 224 10.09 -5.45 -16.27
CA LEU A 224 9.56 -5.85 -14.96
C LEU A 224 8.26 -6.63 -15.18
N ASP A 225 8.39 -7.90 -15.61
CA ASP A 225 7.27 -8.80 -15.85
C ASP A 225 6.75 -9.43 -14.56
N HIS A 226 5.43 -9.67 -14.49
CA HIS A 226 4.75 -10.37 -13.38
C HIS A 226 5.13 -9.80 -12.00
N ALA A 227 5.31 -8.49 -11.91
CA ALA A 227 5.80 -7.80 -10.75
C ALA A 227 4.81 -6.74 -10.24
N PHE A 228 4.75 -6.57 -8.93
CA PHE A 228 4.19 -5.37 -8.33
C PHE A 228 5.32 -4.40 -8.04
N VAL A 229 5.30 -3.24 -8.68
CA VAL A 229 6.42 -2.29 -8.65
C VAL A 229 5.97 -0.99 -8.01
N ILE A 230 6.74 -0.50 -7.06
CA ILE A 230 6.46 0.77 -6.38
C ILE A 230 7.65 1.72 -6.58
N LEU A 231 7.35 2.90 -7.11
CA LEU A 231 8.27 4.04 -7.08
C LEU A 231 7.82 5.00 -5.99
N ASP A 232 8.57 5.06 -4.91
CA ASP A 232 8.31 5.96 -3.79
C ASP A 232 9.09 7.28 -3.94
N GLU A 233 8.55 8.38 -3.39
CA GLU A 233 9.11 9.74 -3.47
C GLU A 233 9.41 10.19 -4.92
N ALA A 234 8.46 9.91 -5.81
CA ALA A 234 8.64 10.14 -7.25
C ALA A 234 8.82 11.61 -7.64
N GLN A 235 8.46 12.57 -6.77
CA GLN A 235 8.74 13.99 -6.99
C GLN A 235 10.24 14.27 -7.07
N ASN A 236 11.06 13.39 -6.50
CA ASN A 236 12.52 13.47 -6.52
C ASN A 236 13.14 12.72 -7.71
N ALA A 237 12.33 12.24 -8.66
CA ALA A 237 12.79 11.73 -9.94
C ALA A 237 12.77 12.84 -11.00
N THR A 238 13.84 12.94 -11.78
CA THR A 238 13.88 13.82 -12.96
C THR A 238 12.92 13.31 -14.05
N ARG A 239 12.59 14.15 -15.03
CA ARG A 239 11.74 13.78 -16.18
C ARG A 239 12.26 12.53 -16.91
N SER A 240 13.56 12.44 -17.13
CA SER A 240 14.17 11.29 -17.82
C SER A 240 14.14 10.02 -16.98
N GLN A 241 14.35 10.13 -15.67
CA GLN A 241 14.27 8.99 -14.74
C GLN A 241 12.86 8.45 -14.63
N LEU A 242 11.85 9.32 -14.47
CA LEU A 242 10.46 8.87 -14.36
C LEU A 242 9.98 8.24 -15.67
N LYS A 243 10.29 8.86 -16.83
CA LYS A 243 9.98 8.24 -18.13
C LYS A 243 10.68 6.90 -18.30
N MET A 244 11.97 6.81 -17.93
CA MET A 244 12.73 5.56 -17.96
C MET A 244 12.04 4.49 -17.12
N PHE A 245 11.62 4.81 -15.89
CA PHE A 245 10.94 3.87 -14.98
C PHE A 245 9.60 3.38 -15.53
N LEU A 246 8.72 4.27 -15.95
CA LEU A 246 7.40 3.94 -16.46
C LEU A 246 7.46 3.03 -17.69
N THR A 247 8.51 3.17 -18.50
CA THR A 247 8.75 2.30 -19.67
C THR A 247 9.36 0.94 -19.32
N ARG A 248 9.56 0.61 -18.05
CA ARG A 248 10.00 -0.73 -17.58
C ARG A 248 8.84 -1.69 -17.37
N MET A 249 7.60 -1.19 -17.41
CA MET A 249 6.42 -2.02 -17.22
C MET A 249 6.38 -3.17 -18.23
N GLY A 250 6.37 -4.38 -17.71
CA GLY A 250 6.30 -5.61 -18.48
C GLY A 250 4.93 -6.26 -18.43
N ARG A 251 4.85 -7.52 -18.86
CA ARG A 251 3.60 -8.29 -18.90
C ARG A 251 3.08 -8.54 -17.48
N SER A 252 1.77 -8.37 -17.28
CA SER A 252 1.11 -8.62 -15.99
C SER A 252 1.79 -7.91 -14.81
N ALA A 253 2.34 -6.72 -15.06
CA ALA A 253 2.92 -5.89 -14.02
C ALA A 253 1.88 -4.88 -13.51
N LYS A 254 1.94 -4.59 -12.21
CA LYS A 254 1.19 -3.53 -11.53
C LYS A 254 2.17 -2.49 -11.00
N PHE A 255 1.93 -1.23 -11.30
CA PHE A 255 2.79 -0.13 -10.86
C PHE A 255 2.03 0.84 -9.98
N ILE A 256 2.63 1.24 -8.86
CA ILE A 256 2.18 2.38 -8.06
C ILE A 256 3.32 3.38 -7.95
N VAL A 257 3.02 4.63 -8.26
CA VAL A 257 3.92 5.77 -8.10
C VAL A 257 3.40 6.63 -6.97
N THR A 258 4.15 6.77 -5.89
CA THR A 258 3.80 7.63 -4.75
C THR A 258 4.66 8.90 -4.79
N GLY A 259 4.09 10.02 -4.36
CA GLY A 259 4.85 11.27 -4.33
C GLY A 259 4.10 12.43 -3.68
N ASP A 260 4.87 13.48 -3.38
CA ASP A 260 4.39 14.75 -2.84
C ASP A 260 4.97 15.90 -3.66
N ILE A 261 4.15 16.57 -4.45
CA ILE A 261 4.61 17.67 -5.31
C ILE A 261 5.04 18.92 -4.54
N THR A 262 4.78 18.98 -3.23
CA THR A 262 5.19 20.08 -2.37
C THR A 262 6.57 19.86 -1.73
N GLN A 263 7.11 18.64 -1.79
CA GLN A 263 8.38 18.25 -1.15
C GLN A 263 9.39 17.79 -2.23
N ILE A 264 9.80 18.71 -3.09
CA ILE A 264 10.79 18.45 -4.14
C ILE A 264 12.18 18.83 -3.64
N ASP A 265 13.04 17.82 -3.39
CA ASP A 265 14.40 17.97 -2.89
C ASP A 265 15.46 17.91 -4.02
N LEU A 266 15.03 18.05 -5.28
CA LEU A 266 15.95 18.08 -6.41
C LEU A 266 16.80 19.34 -6.40
N PRO A 267 18.06 19.27 -6.89
CA PRO A 267 18.91 20.44 -6.99
C PRO A 267 18.26 21.60 -7.76
N PRO A 268 18.56 22.86 -7.43
CA PRO A 268 18.06 24.02 -8.14
C PRO A 268 18.25 23.88 -9.67
N LYS A 269 17.22 24.22 -10.45
CA LYS A 269 17.16 24.07 -11.92
C LYS A 269 16.96 22.66 -12.47
N THR A 270 16.83 21.64 -11.63
CA THR A 270 16.48 20.28 -12.04
C THR A 270 14.98 20.05 -11.88
N PRO A 271 14.19 20.04 -12.97
CA PRO A 271 12.75 19.90 -12.84
C PRO A 271 12.36 18.48 -12.44
N SER A 272 11.42 18.38 -11.50
CA SER A 272 10.77 17.12 -11.17
C SER A 272 10.00 16.55 -12.38
N GLY A 273 10.07 15.22 -12.53
CA GLY A 273 9.33 14.50 -13.56
C GLY A 273 7.86 14.30 -13.21
N LEU A 274 7.51 14.31 -11.92
CA LEU A 274 6.17 13.96 -11.46
C LEU A 274 5.08 14.92 -11.99
N PRO A 275 5.20 16.26 -11.88
CA PRO A 275 4.19 17.18 -12.41
C PRO A 275 3.99 17.02 -13.93
N GLN A 276 5.09 16.84 -14.68
CA GLN A 276 4.99 16.61 -16.12
C GLN A 276 4.28 15.28 -16.44
N ALA A 277 4.58 14.21 -15.71
CA ALA A 277 3.91 12.93 -15.93
C ALA A 277 2.40 13.02 -15.65
N MET A 278 2.01 13.75 -14.61
CA MET A 278 0.60 14.00 -14.29
C MET A 278 -0.13 14.70 -15.43
N GLU A 279 0.51 15.68 -16.07
CA GLU A 279 -0.07 16.41 -17.20
C GLU A 279 -0.17 15.53 -18.46
N VAL A 280 0.92 14.86 -18.82
CA VAL A 280 1.05 14.09 -20.08
C VAL A 280 0.22 12.82 -20.06
N LEU A 281 0.06 12.18 -18.90
CA LEU A 281 -0.56 10.86 -18.77
C LEU A 281 -2.02 10.90 -18.30
N LYS A 282 -2.59 12.08 -18.02
CA LYS A 282 -3.95 12.23 -17.46
C LYS A 282 -5.06 11.52 -18.24
N ASP A 283 -4.93 11.45 -19.56
CA ASP A 283 -5.95 10.89 -20.45
C ASP A 283 -5.60 9.48 -20.95
N VAL A 284 -4.52 8.88 -20.44
CA VAL A 284 -4.09 7.53 -20.85
C VAL A 284 -4.95 6.48 -20.17
N LYS A 285 -5.65 5.65 -20.97
CA LYS A 285 -6.44 4.53 -20.43
C LYS A 285 -5.56 3.54 -19.68
N GLY A 286 -6.04 3.05 -18.53
CA GLY A 286 -5.30 2.11 -17.68
C GLY A 286 -4.48 2.79 -16.58
N ILE A 287 -4.40 4.13 -16.58
CA ILE A 287 -3.76 4.93 -15.54
C ILE A 287 -4.84 5.55 -14.64
N GLU A 288 -4.58 5.61 -13.34
CA GLU A 288 -5.42 6.30 -12.37
C GLU A 288 -4.57 7.27 -11.54
N PHE A 289 -5.08 8.50 -11.36
CA PHE A 289 -4.50 9.50 -10.47
C PHE A 289 -5.38 9.64 -9.23
N ILE A 290 -4.80 9.39 -8.06
CA ILE A 290 -5.48 9.49 -6.77
C ILE A 290 -4.77 10.57 -5.96
N TYR A 291 -5.53 11.60 -5.62
CA TYR A 291 -5.04 12.72 -4.83
C TYR A 291 -5.48 12.51 -3.38
N LEU A 292 -4.48 12.36 -2.51
CA LEU A 292 -4.67 12.31 -1.06
C LEU A 292 -4.52 13.73 -0.51
N ASP A 293 -5.31 14.06 0.49
CA ASP A 293 -5.35 15.40 1.08
C ASP A 293 -5.13 15.37 2.61
N ASP A 294 -5.29 16.50 3.26
CA ASP A 294 -5.12 16.63 4.73
C ASP A 294 -6.10 15.73 5.51
N LYS A 295 -7.23 15.31 4.92
CA LYS A 295 -8.20 14.40 5.56
C LYS A 295 -7.69 12.96 5.60
N ASP A 296 -6.73 12.63 4.73
CA ASP A 296 -6.07 11.32 4.69
C ASP A 296 -4.89 11.24 5.68
N VAL A 297 -4.51 12.32 6.35
CA VAL A 297 -3.38 12.34 7.27
C VAL A 297 -3.71 11.54 8.53
N VAL A 298 -3.05 10.40 8.69
CA VAL A 298 -3.14 9.51 9.85
C VAL A 298 -1.90 9.73 10.72
N ARG A 299 -1.96 10.72 11.60
CA ARG A 299 -0.85 11.10 12.48
C ARG A 299 -1.30 11.27 13.93
N HIS A 300 -0.35 11.20 14.84
CA HIS A 300 -0.60 11.59 16.23
C HIS A 300 -1.06 13.04 16.27
N LYS A 301 -2.10 13.35 17.07
CA LYS A 301 -2.69 14.69 17.17
C LYS A 301 -1.63 15.78 17.40
N LEU A 302 -0.66 15.52 18.30
CA LEU A 302 0.42 16.44 18.59
C LEU A 302 1.26 16.79 17.35
N VAL A 303 1.51 15.85 16.44
CA VAL A 303 2.27 16.11 15.20
C VAL A 303 1.48 17.04 14.28
N THR A 304 0.17 16.87 14.19
CA THR A 304 -0.71 17.79 13.48
C THR A 304 -0.67 19.19 14.06
N ASP A 305 -0.72 19.28 15.39
CA ASP A 305 -0.66 20.56 16.10
C ASP A 305 0.69 21.28 15.90
N ILE A 306 1.79 20.53 15.90
CA ILE A 306 3.15 21.05 15.61
C ILE A 306 3.21 21.61 14.18
N ILE A 307 2.77 20.85 13.18
CA ILE A 307 2.79 21.29 11.78
C ILE A 307 1.98 22.58 11.61
N ASN A 308 0.79 22.64 12.20
CA ASN A 308 -0.06 23.82 12.14
C ASN A 308 0.55 25.05 12.86
N ALA A 309 1.31 24.83 13.92
CA ALA A 309 2.05 25.89 14.60
C ALA A 309 3.15 26.47 13.71
N TYR A 310 3.94 25.62 13.05
CA TYR A 310 4.98 26.07 12.11
C TYR A 310 4.39 26.77 10.88
N LYS A 311 3.29 26.28 10.31
CA LYS A 311 2.61 26.95 9.19
C LYS A 311 2.19 28.38 9.56
N ARG A 312 1.54 28.56 10.71
CA ARG A 312 1.13 29.89 11.19
C ARG A 312 2.31 30.85 11.36
N HIS A 313 3.42 30.36 11.91
CA HIS A 313 4.62 31.18 12.09
C HIS A 313 5.21 31.62 10.74
N HIS A 314 5.23 30.75 9.74
CA HIS A 314 5.68 31.11 8.39
C HIS A 314 4.80 32.16 7.72
N GLU A 315 3.47 32.05 7.87
CA GLU A 315 2.51 33.03 7.34
C GLU A 315 2.71 34.41 8.02
N GLU A 316 2.93 34.43 9.34
CA GLU A 316 3.25 35.67 10.08
C GLU A 316 4.57 36.31 9.65
N ASP A 317 5.60 35.51 9.35
CA ASP A 317 6.89 35.99 8.86
C ASP A 317 6.82 36.55 7.43
N GLU A 318 5.99 35.98 6.55
CA GLU A 318 5.75 36.47 5.18
C GLU A 318 4.96 37.78 5.20
N ASP A 319 3.89 37.86 5.97
CA ASP A 319 3.11 39.09 6.14
C ASP A 319 3.96 40.23 6.78
N GLY A 320 4.83 39.88 7.71
CA GLY A 320 5.77 40.84 8.33
C GLY A 320 6.83 41.38 7.35
N ARG A 321 7.27 40.58 6.38
CA ARG A 321 8.22 41.02 5.33
C ARG A 321 7.56 41.95 4.30
N ASP A 322 6.35 41.61 3.87
CA ASP A 322 5.60 42.45 2.92
C ASP A 322 5.25 43.82 3.53
N ALA A 323 4.90 43.86 4.84
CA ALA A 323 4.66 45.11 5.56
C ALA A 323 5.92 45.96 5.68
N SER A 324 7.12 45.36 5.84
CA SER A 324 8.39 46.09 5.95
C SER A 324 8.88 46.63 4.56
N HIS A 325 8.58 45.92 3.46
CA HIS A 325 8.88 46.44 2.11
C HIS A 325 7.96 47.57 1.68
N ALA A 326 6.67 47.53 2.07
CA ALA A 326 5.73 48.62 1.79
C ALA A 326 6.05 49.92 2.51
N SER A 327 6.65 49.85 3.72
CA SER A 327 7.07 51.04 4.48
C SER A 327 8.34 51.68 3.94
N THR A 328 9.28 50.92 3.35
CA THR A 328 10.49 51.43 2.76
C THR A 328 10.27 52.15 1.42
N ASP A 329 9.32 51.70 0.63
CA ASP A 329 8.99 52.37 -0.65
C ASP A 329 8.24 53.70 -0.43
N THR A 330 7.51 53.85 0.69
CA THR A 330 6.80 55.10 1.02
C THR A 330 7.76 56.17 1.50
N GLU A 331 8.82 55.81 2.23
CA GLU A 331 9.87 56.77 2.67
C GLU A 331 10.80 57.26 1.53
N GLN A 332 11.04 56.42 0.51
CA GLN A 332 11.85 56.83 -0.66
C GLN A 332 11.10 57.81 -1.57
N GLN A 333 9.78 57.60 -1.76
CA GLN A 333 8.97 58.54 -2.55
C GLN A 333 8.75 59.88 -1.89
N SER A 334 8.82 59.96 -0.56
CA SER A 334 8.67 61.23 0.20
C SER A 334 9.91 62.09 0.12
N ASN A 335 11.11 61.54 -0.13
CA ASN A 335 12.35 62.27 -0.19
C ASN A 335 12.70 62.76 -1.62
N GLU A 336 12.08 62.22 -2.68
CA GLU A 336 12.28 62.73 -4.05
C GLU A 336 11.40 63.93 -4.42
N ASN A 337 10.42 64.30 -3.58
CA ASN A 337 9.54 65.46 -3.80
C ASN A 337 9.99 66.76 -3.09
N ILE A 338 11.21 66.77 -2.50
CA ILE A 338 11.74 67.95 -1.76
C ILE A 338 13.06 68.42 -2.38
N GLN A 339 13.26 68.30 -3.67
CA GLN A 339 14.35 69.02 -4.38
C GLN A 339 13.81 69.85 -5.55
#